data_e54abf07067be27b4369c5f56c20a28e
#
_entry.id   e54abf07067be27b4369c5f56c20a28e
#
_cell.length_a   1.000
_cell.length_b   1.000
_cell.length_c   1.000
_cell.angle_alpha   90.00
_cell.angle_beta   90.00
_cell.angle_gamma   90.00
#
_symmetry.space_group_name_H-M   'P 1'
#
loop_
_entity.id
_entity.type
_entity.pdbx_description
1 polymer ?
#
loop_
_entity_poly.entity_id
_entity_poly.type
_entity_poly.pdbx_seq_one_letter_code
_entity_poly.pdbx_strand_id
1 'polypeptide(L)'
;MDAKFTELVEQLNGLDFNGMYGSDFLHTWDKTTDELKALYIVADALRELRENNVSSKIFDSGLAVSLFRDNSTRTRFSFSKAANLLGLELQDLDEKKSQIAHGETVRETATMISFMADVIGIRDDMYIGKGDAYMAEVSESVQQAYEDGVLDHRPTLISLQSDSDHPTQSSADMLYLINEFGGLENLKGKKVAVTWAYSPSYGKPLSCPQSLISLLPRFGMDVTLAHPEGYDLMPEVVERAKGYAAESGTTFKQVNTMAEAFEGADIVIPKSWAPFAAMEKRTNLYAEGDDAGIAALEKELLAQNATHQDWCSTTELMEKTANGQDTIFMHPLPADISGVSCEHGEVNADVFDMHRVGMYKEASYKPYAIAAMMFLQKVADPAATLKALDERNTARWFQA
;
A
#
# COMPACT_ATOMS: atom_id res chain seq x y z
N MET A 1 6.04 14.93 25.74
CA MET A 1 6.74 14.14 24.68
C MET A 1 8.17 14.62 24.47
N ASP A 2 8.95 13.84 23.73
CA ASP A 2 10.33 14.19 23.42
C ASP A 2 10.46 15.23 22.27
N ALA A 3 11.69 15.65 21.99
CA ALA A 3 11.97 16.66 20.96
C ALA A 3 11.52 16.18 19.55
N LYS A 4 11.60 14.86 19.27
CA LYS A 4 11.26 14.30 17.96
C LYS A 4 9.77 14.45 17.65
N PHE A 5 8.89 14.18 18.61
CA PHE A 5 7.45 14.36 18.41
C PHE A 5 7.11 15.83 18.14
N THR A 6 7.70 16.76 18.91
CA THR A 6 7.49 18.19 18.71
C THR A 6 7.91 18.63 17.33
N GLU A 7 9.09 18.18 16.86
CA GLU A 7 9.60 18.47 15.52
C GLU A 7 8.65 17.93 14.43
N LEU A 8 8.17 16.69 14.55
CA LEU A 8 7.21 16.12 13.60
C LEU A 8 5.94 16.97 13.49
N VAL A 9 5.37 17.40 14.63
CA VAL A 9 4.16 18.22 14.62
C VAL A 9 4.42 19.62 14.03
N GLU A 10 5.59 20.21 14.27
CA GLU A 10 5.97 21.49 13.69
C GLU A 10 6.14 21.43 12.17
N GLN A 11 6.62 20.32 11.62
CA GLN A 11 6.76 20.12 10.17
C GLN A 11 5.42 20.18 9.42
N LEU A 12 4.29 19.91 10.07
CA LEU A 12 2.96 20.03 9.45
C LEU A 12 2.60 21.48 9.09
N ASN A 13 3.13 22.48 9.82
CA ASN A 13 2.74 23.88 9.65
C ASN A 13 3.14 24.50 8.29
N GLY A 14 4.03 23.85 7.54
CA GLY A 14 4.49 24.33 6.24
C GLY A 14 3.87 23.63 5.03
N LEU A 15 2.96 22.69 5.26
CA LEU A 15 2.38 21.83 4.21
C LEU A 15 0.94 22.22 3.90
N ASP A 16 0.56 22.13 2.62
CA ASP A 16 -0.83 22.22 2.17
C ASP A 16 -1.44 20.81 2.01
N PHE A 17 -2.20 20.39 2.99
CA PHE A 17 -2.93 19.10 2.99
C PHE A 17 -4.42 19.26 3.35
N ASN A 18 -4.98 20.45 3.12
CA ASN A 18 -6.39 20.74 3.40
C ASN A 18 -7.36 19.83 2.64
N GLY A 19 -6.93 19.30 1.48
CA GLY A 19 -7.70 18.35 0.68
C GLY A 19 -7.89 16.97 1.32
N MET A 20 -7.18 16.65 2.39
CA MET A 20 -7.32 15.36 3.07
C MET A 20 -8.58 15.28 3.94
N TYR A 21 -8.94 16.36 4.65
CA TYR A 21 -10.09 16.34 5.56
C TYR A 21 -11.41 16.14 4.80
N GLY A 22 -12.20 15.16 5.22
CA GLY A 22 -13.48 14.82 4.62
C GLY A 22 -13.38 14.14 3.24
N SER A 23 -12.17 13.86 2.75
CA SER A 23 -11.95 13.16 1.48
C SER A 23 -11.78 11.64 1.66
N ASP A 24 -11.65 10.92 0.54
CA ASP A 24 -11.28 9.53 0.50
C ASP A 24 -9.80 9.34 0.14
N PHE A 25 -9.22 8.20 0.48
CA PHE A 25 -7.87 7.82 0.07
C PHE A 25 -7.95 6.57 -0.83
N LEU A 26 -8.18 6.79 -2.13
CA LEU A 26 -8.33 5.69 -3.08
C LEU A 26 -7.00 5.35 -3.75
N HIS A 27 -6.26 6.36 -4.24
CA HIS A 27 -4.96 6.14 -4.86
C HIS A 27 -3.90 7.12 -4.32
N THR A 28 -2.64 6.70 -4.35
CA THR A 28 -1.51 7.57 -3.97
C THR A 28 -1.35 8.75 -4.92
N TRP A 29 -1.64 8.56 -6.20
CA TRP A 29 -1.51 9.62 -7.22
C TRP A 29 -2.65 10.66 -7.21
N ASP A 30 -3.75 10.40 -6.50
CA ASP A 30 -4.81 11.40 -6.27
C ASP A 30 -4.42 12.42 -5.19
N LYS A 31 -3.32 12.15 -4.48
CA LYS A 31 -2.82 12.99 -3.40
C LYS A 31 -1.65 13.84 -3.85
N THR A 32 -1.60 15.09 -3.39
CA THR A 32 -0.45 15.98 -3.61
C THR A 32 0.78 15.47 -2.85
N THR A 33 1.96 15.98 -3.20
CA THR A 33 3.18 15.63 -2.48
C THR A 33 3.15 16.11 -1.03
N ASP A 34 2.51 17.24 -0.74
CA ASP A 34 2.37 17.75 0.62
C ASP A 34 1.37 16.93 1.45
N GLU A 35 0.27 16.46 0.85
CA GLU A 35 -0.65 15.52 1.50
C GLU A 35 0.05 14.21 1.88
N LEU A 36 0.91 13.68 1.00
CA LEU A 36 1.68 12.47 1.29
C LEU A 36 2.76 12.73 2.36
N LYS A 37 3.43 13.89 2.34
CA LYS A 37 4.35 14.26 3.44
C LYS A 37 3.63 14.35 4.77
N ALA A 38 2.46 15.00 4.82
CA ALA A 38 1.64 15.08 6.01
C ALA A 38 1.26 13.68 6.53
N LEU A 39 0.92 12.76 5.62
CA LEU A 39 0.65 11.37 5.96
C LEU A 39 1.83 10.69 6.68
N TYR A 40 3.06 10.85 6.16
CA TYR A 40 4.24 10.23 6.77
C TYR A 40 4.56 10.86 8.12
N ILE A 41 4.44 12.17 8.26
CA ILE A 41 4.65 12.89 9.51
C ILE A 41 3.63 12.43 10.57
N VAL A 42 2.35 12.38 10.22
CA VAL A 42 1.29 11.92 11.15
C VAL A 42 1.49 10.46 11.54
N ALA A 43 1.89 9.60 10.59
CA ALA A 43 2.16 8.19 10.88
C ALA A 43 3.30 8.02 11.91
N ASP A 44 4.40 8.74 11.74
CA ASP A 44 5.50 8.73 12.68
C ASP A 44 5.12 9.37 14.03
N ALA A 45 4.34 10.45 14.04
CA ALA A 45 3.82 11.05 15.28
C ALA A 45 2.91 10.07 16.07
N LEU A 46 2.02 9.35 15.39
CA LEU A 46 1.18 8.33 16.02
C LEU A 46 2.02 7.15 16.56
N ARG A 47 3.12 6.81 15.87
CA ARG A 47 4.06 5.81 16.33
C ARG A 47 4.81 6.28 17.57
N GLU A 48 5.30 7.51 17.62
CA GLU A 48 5.96 8.11 18.78
C GLU A 48 5.03 8.15 20.00
N LEU A 49 3.76 8.56 19.85
CA LEU A 49 2.78 8.48 20.93
C LEU A 49 2.70 7.07 21.51
N ARG A 50 2.59 6.05 20.65
CA ARG A 50 2.49 4.66 21.08
C ARG A 50 3.76 4.16 21.77
N GLU A 51 4.94 4.46 21.23
CA GLU A 51 6.23 4.04 21.80
C GLU A 51 6.45 4.65 23.18
N ASN A 52 5.94 5.86 23.39
CA ASN A 52 5.93 6.55 24.69
C ASN A 52 4.73 6.19 25.58
N ASN A 53 4.00 5.12 25.27
CA ASN A 53 2.81 4.64 26.01
C ASN A 53 1.64 5.64 26.10
N VAL A 54 1.56 6.61 25.18
CA VAL A 54 0.48 7.59 25.09
C VAL A 54 -0.61 7.08 24.14
N SER A 55 -1.87 7.22 24.53
CA SER A 55 -3.03 6.85 23.72
C SER A 55 -3.27 7.84 22.58
N SER A 56 -3.32 7.33 21.36
CA SER A 56 -3.61 8.10 20.15
C SER A 56 -5.11 8.14 19.79
N LYS A 57 -6.00 7.71 20.68
CA LYS A 57 -7.43 7.68 20.42
C LYS A 57 -8.00 9.08 20.22
N ILE A 58 -8.64 9.31 19.07
CA ILE A 58 -9.44 10.49 18.74
C ILE A 58 -10.94 10.19 18.80
N PHE A 59 -11.32 8.91 18.74
CA PHE A 59 -12.67 8.43 18.92
C PHE A 59 -12.83 7.80 20.31
N ASP A 60 -13.92 8.13 20.98
CA ASP A 60 -14.34 7.44 22.20
C ASP A 60 -15.18 6.20 21.87
N SER A 61 -15.92 6.28 20.76
CA SER A 61 -16.68 5.19 20.15
C SER A 61 -16.75 5.38 18.65
N GLY A 62 -17.14 4.35 17.91
CA GLY A 62 -17.31 4.40 16.46
C GLY A 62 -16.88 3.10 15.80
N LEU A 63 -17.18 2.97 14.53
CA LEU A 63 -16.99 1.75 13.78
C LEU A 63 -16.14 1.96 12.52
N ALA A 64 -15.14 1.13 12.36
CA ALA A 64 -14.47 0.92 11.08
C ALA A 64 -15.01 -0.35 10.44
N VAL A 65 -15.35 -0.31 9.16
CA VAL A 65 -15.80 -1.48 8.40
C VAL A 65 -14.73 -1.86 7.38
N SER A 66 -14.37 -3.14 7.30
CA SER A 66 -13.49 -3.67 6.27
C SER A 66 -14.22 -4.60 5.33
N LEU A 67 -13.92 -4.50 4.04
CA LEU A 67 -14.39 -5.38 2.99
C LEU A 67 -13.21 -5.92 2.20
N PHE A 68 -13.09 -7.25 2.11
CA PHE A 68 -12.00 -7.91 1.41
C PHE A 68 -12.56 -8.93 0.41
N ARG A 69 -12.34 -8.67 -0.86
CA ARG A 69 -12.68 -9.59 -1.96
C ARG A 69 -11.57 -10.57 -2.28
N ASP A 70 -10.36 -10.31 -1.78
CA ASP A 70 -9.25 -11.25 -1.85
C ASP A 70 -8.64 -11.53 -0.48
N ASN A 71 -7.93 -12.66 -0.35
CA ASN A 71 -7.32 -13.10 0.89
C ASN A 71 -6.17 -12.18 1.32
N SER A 72 -6.18 -11.76 2.57
CA SER A 72 -5.12 -10.98 3.16
C SER A 72 -5.05 -11.15 4.67
N THR A 73 -3.92 -11.55 5.19
CA THR A 73 -3.69 -11.60 6.65
C THR A 73 -3.19 -10.24 7.15
N ARG A 74 -2.10 -9.74 6.58
CA ARG A 74 -1.45 -8.51 7.09
C ARG A 74 -2.32 -7.28 6.96
N THR A 75 -2.95 -7.06 5.80
CA THR A 75 -3.79 -5.87 5.61
C THR A 75 -5.01 -5.88 6.51
N ARG A 76 -5.65 -7.05 6.73
CA ARG A 76 -6.75 -7.20 7.71
C ARG A 76 -6.32 -6.78 9.10
N PHE A 77 -5.21 -7.34 9.60
CA PHE A 77 -4.69 -7.01 10.93
C PHE A 77 -4.16 -5.58 11.01
N SER A 78 -3.56 -5.06 9.94
CA SER A 78 -3.08 -3.67 9.91
C SER A 78 -4.22 -2.67 9.97
N PHE A 79 -5.32 -2.89 9.24
CA PHE A 79 -6.51 -2.06 9.30
C PHE A 79 -7.20 -2.13 10.67
N SER A 80 -7.35 -3.35 11.21
CA SER A 80 -7.86 -3.56 12.57
C SER A 80 -7.03 -2.80 13.62
N LYS A 81 -5.70 -2.89 13.48
CA LYS A 81 -4.78 -2.19 14.40
C LYS A 81 -4.87 -0.68 14.24
N ALA A 82 -4.98 -0.17 13.02
CA ALA A 82 -5.14 1.27 12.74
C ALA A 82 -6.45 1.81 13.37
N ALA A 83 -7.57 1.13 13.15
CA ALA A 83 -8.85 1.47 13.76
C ALA A 83 -8.76 1.51 15.29
N ASN A 84 -8.17 0.47 15.90
CA ASN A 84 -7.98 0.40 17.35
C ASN A 84 -7.06 1.50 17.90
N LEU A 85 -6.00 1.88 17.17
CA LEU A 85 -5.10 3.00 17.55
C LEU A 85 -5.89 4.30 17.71
N LEU A 86 -6.87 4.54 16.85
CA LEU A 86 -7.66 5.75 16.84
C LEU A 86 -8.93 5.66 17.73
N GLY A 87 -9.27 4.47 18.23
CA GLY A 87 -10.40 4.26 19.13
C GLY A 87 -11.66 3.70 18.48
N LEU A 88 -11.58 3.30 17.21
CA LEU A 88 -12.67 2.65 16.50
C LEU A 88 -12.69 1.13 16.77
N GLU A 89 -13.90 0.56 16.83
CA GLU A 89 -14.10 -0.88 16.74
C GLU A 89 -14.08 -1.32 15.27
N LEU A 90 -13.75 -2.60 15.02
CA LEU A 90 -13.72 -3.16 13.67
C LEU A 90 -14.87 -4.14 13.44
N GLN A 91 -15.58 -3.97 12.33
CA GLN A 91 -16.47 -4.96 11.75
C GLN A 91 -15.96 -5.38 10.36
N ASP A 92 -15.62 -6.64 10.20
CA ASP A 92 -15.26 -7.20 8.89
C ASP A 92 -16.53 -7.65 8.15
N LEU A 93 -16.75 -7.11 6.96
CA LEU A 93 -17.92 -7.44 6.12
C LEU A 93 -17.60 -8.65 5.24
N ASP A 94 -18.30 -9.75 5.47
CA ASP A 94 -18.28 -10.91 4.60
C ASP A 94 -19.46 -10.82 3.61
N GLU A 95 -19.16 -10.49 2.33
CA GLU A 95 -20.19 -10.35 1.29
C GLU A 95 -21.06 -11.61 1.15
N LYS A 96 -20.50 -12.81 1.37
CA LYS A 96 -21.23 -14.07 1.29
C LYS A 96 -22.30 -14.25 2.39
N LYS A 97 -22.14 -13.48 3.48
CA LYS A 97 -23.08 -13.47 4.62
C LYS A 97 -23.92 -12.19 4.67
N SER A 98 -23.83 -11.34 3.67
CA SER A 98 -24.57 -10.09 3.56
C SER A 98 -25.66 -10.18 2.49
N GLN A 99 -26.51 -9.16 2.41
CA GLN A 99 -27.56 -9.07 1.38
C GLN A 99 -26.97 -8.84 -0.01
N ILE A 100 -25.70 -8.49 -0.16
CA ILE A 100 -24.98 -8.44 -1.44
C ILE A 100 -25.11 -9.80 -2.17
N ALA A 101 -24.99 -10.90 -1.44
CA ALA A 101 -25.18 -12.26 -1.98
C ALA A 101 -26.60 -12.50 -2.53
N HIS A 102 -27.57 -11.68 -2.16
CA HIS A 102 -28.96 -11.74 -2.58
C HIS A 102 -29.38 -10.62 -3.54
N GLY A 103 -28.41 -9.88 -4.10
CA GLY A 103 -28.66 -8.88 -5.15
C GLY A 103 -28.86 -7.44 -4.62
N GLU A 104 -28.49 -7.16 -3.37
CA GLU A 104 -28.38 -5.77 -2.89
C GLU A 104 -27.37 -5.02 -3.74
N THR A 105 -27.72 -3.81 -4.19
CA THR A 105 -26.86 -3.01 -5.03
C THR A 105 -25.71 -2.40 -4.24
N VAL A 106 -24.61 -2.04 -4.93
CA VAL A 106 -23.47 -1.34 -4.31
C VAL A 106 -23.94 -0.08 -3.60
N ARG A 107 -24.80 0.71 -4.24
CA ARG A 107 -25.36 1.93 -3.66
C ARG A 107 -26.17 1.68 -2.38
N GLU A 108 -27.01 0.65 -2.35
CA GLU A 108 -27.78 0.30 -1.13
C GLU A 108 -26.85 -0.12 -0.01
N THR A 109 -25.94 -1.06 -0.27
CA THR A 109 -24.99 -1.55 0.74
C THR A 109 -24.12 -0.40 1.27
N ALA A 110 -23.56 0.42 0.39
CA ALA A 110 -22.71 1.55 0.77
C ALA A 110 -23.48 2.53 1.68
N THR A 111 -24.69 2.90 1.29
CA THR A 111 -25.54 3.81 2.09
C THR A 111 -25.90 3.20 3.45
N MET A 112 -26.32 1.93 3.48
CA MET A 112 -26.71 1.26 4.74
C MET A 112 -25.54 1.10 5.71
N ILE A 113 -24.34 0.75 5.23
CA ILE A 113 -23.13 0.65 6.06
C ILE A 113 -22.73 2.03 6.59
N SER A 114 -22.91 3.07 5.78
CA SER A 114 -22.46 4.43 6.09
C SER A 114 -23.17 5.06 7.29
N PHE A 115 -24.40 4.64 7.64
CA PHE A 115 -25.05 5.08 8.89
C PHE A 115 -24.29 4.67 10.15
N MET A 116 -23.51 3.60 10.06
CA MET A 116 -22.91 2.94 11.22
C MET A 116 -21.40 3.10 11.25
N ALA A 117 -20.78 3.47 10.12
CA ALA A 117 -19.33 3.48 9.95
C ALA A 117 -18.76 4.90 9.93
N ASP A 118 -17.62 5.10 10.60
CA ASP A 118 -16.79 6.30 10.46
C ASP A 118 -15.77 6.17 9.35
N VAL A 119 -15.27 4.94 9.13
CA VAL A 119 -14.26 4.62 8.12
C VAL A 119 -14.61 3.29 7.44
N ILE A 120 -14.47 3.24 6.12
CA ILE A 120 -14.66 2.04 5.31
C ILE A 120 -13.36 1.72 4.59
N GLY A 121 -12.79 0.54 4.83
CA GLY A 121 -11.60 0.04 4.16
C GLY A 121 -11.95 -1.05 3.17
N ILE A 122 -11.55 -0.90 1.89
CA ILE A 122 -11.91 -1.84 0.83
C ILE A 122 -10.63 -2.39 0.18
N ARG A 123 -10.58 -3.72 0.00
CA ARG A 123 -9.61 -4.39 -0.85
C ARG A 123 -10.33 -5.17 -1.95
N ASP A 124 -10.02 -4.82 -3.20
CA ASP A 124 -10.48 -5.50 -4.40
C ASP A 124 -9.43 -5.38 -5.51
N ASP A 125 -8.56 -6.38 -5.62
CA ASP A 125 -7.36 -6.35 -6.48
C ASP A 125 -7.31 -7.52 -7.48
N MET A 126 -8.43 -8.24 -7.67
CA MET A 126 -8.43 -9.46 -8.47
C MET A 126 -8.56 -9.24 -9.99
N TYR A 127 -9.28 -8.21 -10.41
CA TYR A 127 -9.64 -8.00 -11.82
C TYR A 127 -9.40 -6.54 -12.22
N ILE A 128 -8.64 -6.34 -13.30
CA ILE A 128 -8.28 -5.01 -13.80
C ILE A 128 -9.52 -4.15 -14.05
N GLY A 129 -9.51 -2.92 -13.52
CA GLY A 129 -10.57 -1.92 -13.63
C GLY A 129 -11.81 -2.20 -12.77
N LYS A 130 -11.88 -3.33 -12.07
CA LYS A 130 -13.06 -3.68 -11.28
C LYS A 130 -12.99 -3.15 -9.84
N GLY A 131 -11.83 -3.26 -9.20
CA GLY A 131 -11.64 -2.77 -7.84
C GLY A 131 -11.72 -1.26 -7.77
N ASP A 132 -11.03 -0.56 -8.65
CA ASP A 132 -11.10 0.91 -8.75
C ASP A 132 -12.53 1.39 -9.03
N ALA A 133 -13.23 0.76 -10.00
CA ALA A 133 -14.60 1.11 -10.33
C ALA A 133 -15.56 0.87 -9.13
N TYR A 134 -15.39 -0.24 -8.43
CA TYR A 134 -16.20 -0.53 -7.24
C TYR A 134 -15.99 0.50 -6.12
N MET A 135 -14.72 0.84 -5.83
CA MET A 135 -14.41 1.85 -4.80
C MET A 135 -14.93 3.23 -5.18
N ALA A 136 -14.85 3.60 -6.47
CA ALA A 136 -15.41 4.84 -6.98
C ALA A 136 -16.94 4.87 -6.82
N GLU A 137 -17.65 3.80 -7.16
CA GLU A 137 -19.12 3.69 -6.99
C GLU A 137 -19.52 3.77 -5.51
N VAL A 138 -18.77 3.13 -4.61
CA VAL A 138 -19.00 3.25 -3.15
C VAL A 138 -18.81 4.68 -2.69
N SER A 139 -17.70 5.34 -3.10
CA SER A 139 -17.40 6.74 -2.75
C SER A 139 -18.51 7.69 -3.22
N GLU A 140 -18.96 7.55 -4.48
CA GLU A 140 -20.03 8.35 -5.05
C GLU A 140 -21.36 8.11 -4.32
N SER A 141 -21.69 6.86 -4.00
CA SER A 141 -22.91 6.51 -3.28
C SER A 141 -22.95 7.08 -1.88
N VAL A 142 -21.84 7.03 -1.16
CA VAL A 142 -21.69 7.63 0.17
C VAL A 142 -21.79 9.16 0.10
N GLN A 143 -21.16 9.78 -0.89
CA GLN A 143 -21.22 11.23 -1.09
C GLN A 143 -22.65 11.68 -1.39
N GLN A 144 -23.36 11.00 -2.29
CA GLN A 144 -24.73 11.30 -2.63
C GLN A 144 -25.67 11.16 -1.43
N ALA A 145 -25.52 10.09 -0.64
CA ALA A 145 -26.35 9.89 0.57
C ALA A 145 -26.12 10.98 1.63
N TYR A 146 -24.90 11.49 1.72
CA TYR A 146 -24.58 12.62 2.60
C TYR A 146 -25.20 13.93 2.10
N GLU A 147 -25.10 14.22 0.80
CA GLU A 147 -25.68 15.43 0.17
C GLU A 147 -27.22 15.43 0.23
N ASP A 148 -27.84 14.26 0.10
CA ASP A 148 -29.28 14.07 0.23
C ASP A 148 -29.79 14.20 1.67
N GLY A 149 -28.89 14.37 2.65
CA GLY A 149 -29.22 14.46 4.08
C GLY A 149 -29.67 13.15 4.70
N VAL A 150 -29.34 12.02 4.05
CA VAL A 150 -29.60 10.68 4.58
C VAL A 150 -28.59 10.32 5.68
N LEU A 151 -27.36 10.82 5.57
CA LEU A 151 -26.29 10.65 6.55
C LEU A 151 -26.06 11.95 7.33
N ASP A 152 -25.94 11.85 8.63
CA ASP A 152 -25.58 12.97 9.53
C ASP A 152 -24.08 13.29 9.51
N HIS A 153 -23.25 12.30 9.12
CA HIS A 153 -21.82 12.43 8.87
C HIS A 153 -21.44 11.59 7.65
N ARG A 154 -20.36 11.96 6.98
CA ARG A 154 -19.80 11.21 5.87
C ARG A 154 -18.68 10.30 6.38
N PRO A 155 -18.79 8.96 6.28
CA PRO A 155 -17.64 8.08 6.48
C PRO A 155 -16.60 8.34 5.39
N THR A 156 -15.33 8.05 5.68
CA THR A 156 -14.24 8.11 4.71
C THR A 156 -13.87 6.73 4.20
N LEU A 157 -13.49 6.65 2.92
CA LEU A 157 -13.04 5.41 2.30
C LEU A 157 -11.51 5.37 2.23
N ILE A 158 -10.97 4.18 2.45
CA ILE A 158 -9.54 3.89 2.25
C ILE A 158 -9.41 2.66 1.37
N SER A 159 -8.71 2.81 0.24
CA SER A 159 -8.26 1.68 -0.55
C SER A 159 -7.19 0.91 0.24
N LEU A 160 -7.53 -0.30 0.66
CA LEU A 160 -6.58 -1.21 1.30
C LEU A 160 -5.69 -1.89 0.27
N GLN A 161 -6.18 -2.04 -0.93
CA GLN A 161 -5.52 -2.38 -2.19
C GLN A 161 -6.57 -2.43 -3.30
N SER A 162 -6.30 -1.81 -4.42
CA SER A 162 -7.09 -1.97 -5.66
C SER A 162 -6.31 -2.77 -6.70
N ASP A 163 -6.89 -2.93 -7.87
CA ASP A 163 -6.23 -3.55 -9.02
C ASP A 163 -5.09 -2.69 -9.60
N SER A 164 -5.17 -1.37 -9.47
CA SER A 164 -4.17 -0.44 -9.99
C SER A 164 -3.14 0.05 -8.96
N ASP A 165 -3.55 0.27 -7.70
CA ASP A 165 -2.71 0.84 -6.65
C ASP A 165 -2.79 0.06 -5.33
N HIS A 166 -1.72 0.13 -4.53
CA HIS A 166 -1.69 -0.41 -3.16
C HIS A 166 -1.22 0.66 -2.16
N PRO A 167 -2.03 1.72 -1.92
CA PRO A 167 -1.59 2.90 -1.19
C PRO A 167 -1.12 2.59 0.24
N THR A 168 -1.73 1.61 0.90
CA THR A 168 -1.34 1.24 2.26
C THR A 168 0.00 0.51 2.35
N GLN A 169 0.42 -0.19 1.27
CA GLN A 169 1.73 -0.84 1.23
C GLN A 169 2.80 0.17 0.87
N SER A 170 2.65 0.88 -0.25
CA SER A 170 3.68 1.83 -0.69
C SER A 170 3.91 2.97 0.31
N SER A 171 2.87 3.39 1.05
CA SER A 171 3.06 4.34 2.16
C SER A 171 3.82 3.73 3.34
N ALA A 172 3.63 2.45 3.64
CA ALA A 172 4.42 1.75 4.66
C ALA A 172 5.89 1.60 4.23
N ASP A 173 6.11 1.29 2.95
CA ASP A 173 7.44 1.19 2.35
C ASP A 173 8.18 2.53 2.43
N MET A 174 7.50 3.63 2.09
CA MET A 174 8.04 4.99 2.24
C MET A 174 8.39 5.33 3.69
N LEU A 175 7.51 5.02 4.64
CA LEU A 175 7.78 5.24 6.07
C LEU A 175 9.00 4.45 6.55
N TYR A 176 9.14 3.22 6.11
CA TYR A 176 10.34 2.43 6.40
C TYR A 176 11.59 3.10 5.84
N LEU A 177 11.59 3.50 4.57
CA LEU A 177 12.72 4.17 3.93
C LEU A 177 13.05 5.52 4.60
N ILE A 178 12.07 6.34 4.94
CA ILE A 178 12.26 7.61 5.67
C ILE A 178 13.00 7.37 6.98
N ASN A 179 12.60 6.33 7.74
CA ASN A 179 13.22 6.03 9.02
C ASN A 179 14.61 5.39 8.87
N GLU A 180 14.83 4.49 7.90
CA GLU A 180 16.14 3.85 7.68
C GLU A 180 17.19 4.85 7.14
N PHE A 181 16.79 5.80 6.29
CA PHE A 181 17.68 6.84 5.79
C PHE A 181 17.74 8.10 6.68
N GLY A 182 16.95 8.14 7.77
CA GLY A 182 16.97 9.22 8.74
C GLY A 182 16.34 10.53 8.26
N GLY A 183 15.40 10.46 7.32
CA GLY A 183 14.60 11.59 6.85
C GLY A 183 14.25 11.53 5.37
N LEU A 184 13.14 12.19 5.02
CA LEU A 184 12.62 12.22 3.65
C LEU A 184 13.63 12.82 2.64
N GLU A 185 14.35 13.86 3.05
CA GLU A 185 15.31 14.55 2.18
C GLU A 185 16.51 13.66 1.81
N ASN A 186 16.82 12.67 2.62
CA ASN A 186 17.90 11.72 2.39
C ASN A 186 17.56 10.64 1.34
N LEU A 187 16.31 10.60 0.87
CA LEU A 187 15.88 9.71 -0.20
C LEU A 187 16.21 10.25 -1.59
N LYS A 188 16.49 11.56 -1.71
CA LYS A 188 16.84 12.17 -3.00
C LYS A 188 18.10 11.56 -3.60
N GLY A 189 18.01 11.18 -4.87
CA GLY A 189 19.10 10.57 -5.62
C GLY A 189 19.37 9.09 -5.25
N LYS A 190 18.59 8.48 -4.36
CA LYS A 190 18.66 7.04 -4.12
C LYS A 190 18.18 6.28 -5.34
N LYS A 191 18.91 5.24 -5.71
CA LYS A 191 18.58 4.36 -6.83
C LYS A 191 17.79 3.15 -6.34
N VAL A 192 16.61 2.96 -6.91
CA VAL A 192 15.69 1.89 -6.54
C VAL A 192 15.48 0.94 -7.71
N ALA A 193 15.74 -0.34 -7.49
CA ALA A 193 15.40 -1.41 -8.41
C ALA A 193 14.06 -2.03 -8.01
N VAL A 194 13.02 -1.80 -8.79
CA VAL A 194 11.73 -2.51 -8.69
C VAL A 194 11.75 -3.60 -9.76
N THR A 195 11.80 -4.87 -9.37
CA THR A 195 11.98 -5.94 -10.34
C THR A 195 10.89 -6.98 -10.26
N TRP A 196 10.48 -7.51 -11.44
CA TRP A 196 9.78 -8.77 -11.45
C TRP A 196 10.65 -9.84 -10.80
N ALA A 197 10.02 -10.83 -10.21
CA ALA A 197 10.68 -12.01 -9.66
C ALA A 197 9.81 -13.24 -9.89
N TYR A 198 10.45 -14.40 -10.06
CA TYR A 198 9.75 -15.65 -10.36
C TYR A 198 8.86 -16.10 -9.20
N SER A 199 7.67 -16.56 -9.54
CA SER A 199 6.75 -17.20 -8.60
C SER A 199 6.15 -18.47 -9.23
N PRO A 200 6.01 -19.55 -8.46
CA PRO A 200 5.28 -20.74 -8.89
C PRO A 200 3.76 -20.54 -8.92
N SER A 201 3.27 -19.36 -8.55
CA SER A 201 1.87 -18.98 -8.67
C SER A 201 1.69 -17.88 -9.70
N TYR A 202 0.52 -17.86 -10.35
CA TYR A 202 0.14 -16.79 -11.24
C TYR A 202 -0.88 -15.86 -10.56
N GLY A 203 -1.30 -14.79 -11.23
CA GLY A 203 -2.38 -13.93 -10.75
C GLY A 203 -1.97 -13.04 -9.58
N LYS A 204 -0.68 -12.85 -9.33
CA LYS A 204 -0.19 -11.84 -8.39
C LYS A 204 -0.56 -10.45 -8.91
N PRO A 205 -1.09 -9.54 -8.05
CA PRO A 205 -1.58 -8.24 -8.50
C PRO A 205 -0.45 -7.32 -8.98
N LEU A 206 -0.76 -6.51 -10.00
CA LEU A 206 0.12 -5.47 -10.52
C LEU A 206 0.25 -4.27 -9.59
N SER A 207 -0.74 -4.04 -8.74
CA SER A 207 -0.83 -2.84 -7.90
C SER A 207 0.38 -2.61 -6.99
N CYS A 208 1.06 -3.67 -6.52
CA CYS A 208 2.26 -3.49 -5.69
C CYS A 208 3.41 -2.78 -6.43
N PRO A 209 3.94 -3.30 -7.56
CA PRO A 209 4.98 -2.60 -8.30
C PRO A 209 4.50 -1.28 -8.90
N GLN A 210 3.23 -1.18 -9.32
CA GLN A 210 2.64 0.05 -9.86
C GLN A 210 2.62 1.18 -8.83
N SER A 211 2.25 0.88 -7.60
CA SER A 211 2.29 1.81 -6.47
C SER A 211 3.69 2.38 -6.25
N LEU A 212 4.70 1.52 -6.26
CA LEU A 212 6.08 1.90 -6.02
C LEU A 212 6.63 2.80 -7.14
N ILE A 213 6.48 2.38 -8.41
CA ILE A 213 7.04 3.15 -9.53
C ILE A 213 6.37 4.50 -9.71
N SER A 214 5.11 4.66 -9.29
CA SER A 214 4.41 5.95 -9.34
C SER A 214 4.69 6.82 -8.11
N LEU A 215 5.06 6.25 -6.96
CA LEU A 215 5.28 6.99 -5.73
C LEU A 215 6.73 7.45 -5.56
N LEU A 216 7.70 6.56 -5.73
CA LEU A 216 9.09 6.80 -5.39
C LEU A 216 9.74 7.96 -6.16
N PRO A 217 9.51 8.16 -7.47
CA PRO A 217 10.07 9.29 -8.20
C PRO A 217 9.62 10.65 -7.65
N ARG A 218 8.39 10.76 -7.11
CA ARG A 218 7.86 12.00 -6.53
C ARG A 218 8.70 12.54 -5.37
N PHE A 219 9.45 11.64 -4.71
CA PHE A 219 10.34 11.97 -3.58
C PHE A 219 11.81 11.99 -3.97
N GLY A 220 12.10 12.14 -5.26
CA GLY A 220 13.44 12.37 -5.74
C GLY A 220 14.29 11.12 -5.90
N MET A 221 13.70 9.92 -5.95
CA MET A 221 14.41 8.66 -6.17
C MET A 221 14.49 8.31 -7.66
N ASP A 222 15.64 7.76 -8.08
CA ASP A 222 15.83 7.20 -9.41
C ASP A 222 15.32 5.76 -9.45
N VAL A 223 14.33 5.47 -10.29
CA VAL A 223 13.68 4.16 -10.33
C VAL A 223 14.03 3.40 -11.60
N THR A 224 14.48 2.17 -11.44
CA THR A 224 14.64 1.20 -12.52
C THR A 224 13.60 0.10 -12.34
N LEU A 225 12.66 0.01 -13.29
CA LEU A 225 11.72 -1.11 -13.40
C LEU A 225 12.35 -2.19 -14.27
N ALA A 226 12.42 -3.44 -13.76
CA ALA A 226 12.93 -4.57 -14.52
C ALA A 226 11.92 -5.72 -14.56
N HIS A 227 11.69 -6.26 -15.76
CA HIS A 227 10.83 -7.43 -15.96
C HIS A 227 11.20 -8.16 -17.26
N PRO A 228 10.89 -9.46 -17.40
CA PRO A 228 11.01 -10.15 -18.68
C PRO A 228 10.14 -9.49 -19.75
N GLU A 229 10.46 -9.69 -21.01
CA GLU A 229 9.60 -9.25 -22.11
C GLU A 229 8.19 -9.85 -21.94
N GLY A 230 7.15 -9.03 -22.14
CA GLY A 230 5.75 -9.42 -22.01
C GLY A 230 5.19 -9.41 -20.58
N TYR A 231 5.98 -9.00 -19.57
CA TYR A 231 5.51 -8.80 -18.18
C TYR A 231 5.27 -7.33 -17.86
N ASP A 232 4.78 -6.59 -18.85
CA ASP A 232 4.50 -5.16 -18.70
C ASP A 232 3.47 -4.89 -17.61
N LEU A 233 3.60 -3.73 -16.97
CA LEU A 233 2.61 -3.10 -16.10
C LEU A 233 1.59 -2.30 -16.93
N MET A 234 0.58 -1.73 -16.28
CA MET A 234 -0.41 -0.87 -16.94
C MET A 234 0.30 0.33 -17.60
N PRO A 235 0.09 0.57 -18.91
CA PRO A 235 0.79 1.64 -19.64
C PRO A 235 0.59 3.02 -19.03
N GLU A 236 -0.61 3.33 -18.56
CA GLU A 236 -0.94 4.62 -17.92
C GLU A 236 -0.17 4.84 -16.61
N VAL A 237 0.11 3.80 -15.86
CA VAL A 237 0.91 3.88 -14.62
C VAL A 237 2.38 4.10 -14.94
N VAL A 238 2.89 3.43 -15.98
CA VAL A 238 4.26 3.62 -16.47
C VAL A 238 4.47 5.05 -16.97
N GLU A 239 3.52 5.61 -17.74
CA GLU A 239 3.58 7.01 -18.20
C GLU A 239 3.48 7.99 -17.02
N ARG A 240 2.68 7.70 -16.00
CA ARG A 240 2.62 8.47 -14.75
C ARG A 240 3.97 8.49 -14.03
N ALA A 241 4.64 7.33 -13.93
CA ALA A 241 5.97 7.23 -13.33
C ALA A 241 7.01 8.07 -14.06
N LYS A 242 6.99 8.06 -15.40
CA LYS A 242 7.85 8.92 -16.25
C LYS A 242 7.56 10.41 -16.01
N GLY A 243 6.28 10.77 -15.92
CA GLY A 243 5.84 12.15 -15.63
C GLY A 243 6.40 12.64 -14.28
N TYR A 244 6.20 11.86 -13.23
CA TYR A 244 6.72 12.21 -11.90
C TYR A 244 8.25 12.27 -11.82
N ALA A 245 8.94 11.39 -12.53
CA ALA A 245 10.39 11.46 -12.62
C ALA A 245 10.86 12.75 -13.31
N ALA A 246 10.19 13.15 -14.39
CA ALA A 246 10.49 14.40 -15.09
C ALA A 246 10.20 15.63 -14.21
N GLU A 247 9.08 15.65 -13.46
CA GLU A 247 8.70 16.74 -12.56
C GLU A 247 9.69 16.90 -11.40
N SER A 248 10.17 15.79 -10.84
CA SER A 248 11.12 15.78 -9.70
C SER A 248 12.58 15.89 -10.11
N GLY A 249 12.87 15.85 -11.43
CA GLY A 249 14.24 15.89 -11.97
C GLY A 249 15.03 14.60 -11.73
N THR A 250 14.34 13.46 -11.61
CA THR A 250 14.92 12.13 -11.43
C THR A 250 14.79 11.29 -12.70
N THR A 251 15.24 10.04 -12.65
CA THR A 251 15.16 9.11 -13.77
C THR A 251 14.17 7.98 -13.49
N PHE A 252 13.40 7.63 -14.52
CA PHE A 252 12.65 6.39 -14.58
C PHE A 252 13.06 5.62 -15.84
N LYS A 253 13.52 4.39 -15.70
CA LYS A 253 13.88 3.55 -16.82
C LYS A 253 13.33 2.14 -16.69
N GLN A 254 13.15 1.46 -17.84
CA GLN A 254 12.77 0.06 -17.91
C GLN A 254 13.92 -0.74 -18.51
N VAL A 255 14.19 -1.91 -17.95
CA VAL A 255 15.21 -2.86 -18.40
C VAL A 255 14.66 -4.29 -18.36
N ASN A 256 15.32 -5.22 -19.05
CA ASN A 256 14.84 -6.60 -19.15
C ASN A 256 15.73 -7.61 -18.45
N THR A 257 16.55 -7.18 -17.49
CA THR A 257 17.33 -8.07 -16.63
C THR A 257 17.38 -7.56 -15.19
N MET A 258 17.37 -8.46 -14.21
CA MET A 258 17.57 -8.09 -12.81
C MET A 258 18.97 -7.50 -12.61
N ALA A 259 19.98 -8.01 -13.29
CA ALA A 259 21.36 -7.58 -13.15
C ALA A 259 21.53 -6.08 -13.47
N GLU A 260 20.90 -5.59 -14.56
CA GLU A 260 20.93 -4.17 -14.92
C GLU A 260 20.20 -3.29 -13.89
N ALA A 261 19.12 -3.80 -13.29
CA ALA A 261 18.40 -3.05 -12.28
C ALA A 261 19.14 -2.99 -10.94
N PHE A 262 19.81 -4.07 -10.56
CA PHE A 262 20.58 -4.17 -9.32
C PHE A 262 21.89 -3.37 -9.37
N GLU A 263 22.44 -3.07 -10.54
CA GLU A 263 23.73 -2.38 -10.69
C GLU A 263 23.71 -1.01 -10.02
N GLY A 264 24.42 -0.92 -8.89
CA GLY A 264 24.52 0.29 -8.08
C GLY A 264 23.22 0.74 -7.43
N ALA A 265 22.23 -0.13 -7.26
CA ALA A 265 20.99 0.18 -6.54
C ALA A 265 21.25 0.34 -5.02
N ASP A 266 20.68 1.38 -4.40
CA ASP A 266 20.66 1.58 -2.94
C ASP A 266 19.55 0.75 -2.28
N ILE A 267 18.49 0.45 -3.05
CA ILE A 267 17.30 -0.26 -2.58
C ILE A 267 16.88 -1.24 -3.68
N VAL A 268 16.56 -2.48 -3.31
CA VAL A 268 16.01 -3.48 -4.22
C VAL A 268 14.68 -4.02 -3.70
N ILE A 269 13.67 -4.09 -4.59
CA ILE A 269 12.31 -4.50 -4.27
C ILE A 269 11.85 -5.51 -5.33
N PRO A 270 12.20 -6.80 -5.19
CA PRO A 270 11.71 -7.84 -6.07
C PRO A 270 10.26 -8.21 -5.71
N LYS A 271 9.45 -8.44 -6.73
CA LYS A 271 8.08 -8.91 -6.56
C LYS A 271 7.56 -9.58 -7.82
N SER A 272 6.88 -10.70 -7.68
CA SER A 272 6.14 -11.30 -8.77
C SER A 272 4.84 -10.56 -9.07
N TRP A 273 4.50 -10.44 -10.34
CA TRP A 273 3.19 -9.98 -10.81
C TRP A 273 2.83 -10.69 -12.12
N ALA A 274 1.52 -10.76 -12.41
CA ALA A 274 1.05 -11.25 -13.69
C ALA A 274 1.17 -10.17 -14.78
N PRO A 275 1.45 -10.54 -16.05
CA PRO A 275 1.46 -9.58 -17.15
C PRO A 275 0.14 -8.82 -17.28
N PHE A 276 0.18 -7.51 -17.55
CA PHE A 276 -1.02 -6.69 -17.71
C PHE A 276 -1.99 -7.28 -18.75
N ALA A 277 -1.49 -7.63 -19.96
CA ALA A 277 -2.31 -8.22 -21.02
C ALA A 277 -2.99 -9.54 -20.60
N ALA A 278 -2.34 -10.34 -19.74
CA ALA A 278 -2.94 -11.56 -19.20
C ALA A 278 -4.04 -11.25 -18.18
N MET A 279 -3.87 -10.21 -17.37
CA MET A 279 -4.88 -9.78 -16.41
C MET A 279 -6.09 -9.14 -17.10
N GLU A 280 -5.92 -8.40 -18.21
CA GLU A 280 -7.03 -7.95 -19.05
C GLU A 280 -7.81 -9.14 -19.62
N LYS A 281 -7.11 -10.13 -20.18
CA LYS A 281 -7.74 -11.37 -20.69
C LYS A 281 -8.51 -12.09 -19.58
N ARG A 282 -7.95 -12.18 -18.39
CA ARG A 282 -8.61 -12.76 -17.20
C ARG A 282 -9.89 -12.01 -16.83
N THR A 283 -9.84 -10.68 -16.84
CA THR A 283 -11.01 -9.82 -16.54
C THR A 283 -12.13 -10.03 -17.57
N ASN A 284 -11.80 -10.16 -18.84
CA ASN A 284 -12.77 -10.42 -19.90
C ASN A 284 -13.43 -11.81 -19.75
N LEU A 285 -12.63 -12.85 -19.51
CA LEU A 285 -13.13 -14.20 -19.25
C LEU A 285 -14.06 -14.24 -18.01
N TYR A 286 -13.70 -13.51 -16.96
CA TYR A 286 -14.55 -13.37 -15.78
C TYR A 286 -15.89 -12.70 -16.10
N ALA A 287 -15.87 -11.64 -16.90
CA ALA A 287 -17.09 -10.92 -17.31
C ALA A 287 -18.02 -11.79 -18.18
N GLU A 288 -17.43 -12.74 -18.92
CA GLU A 288 -18.17 -13.72 -19.75
C GLU A 288 -18.64 -14.94 -18.94
N GLY A 289 -18.18 -15.09 -17.69
CA GLY A 289 -18.46 -16.26 -16.85
C GLY A 289 -17.73 -17.53 -17.31
N ASP A 290 -16.59 -17.37 -18.02
CA ASP A 290 -15.80 -18.49 -18.56
C ASP A 290 -14.75 -18.98 -17.55
N ASP A 291 -15.17 -19.72 -16.57
CA ASP A 291 -14.28 -20.35 -15.58
C ASP A 291 -13.28 -21.33 -16.23
N ALA A 292 -13.66 -22.00 -17.29
CA ALA A 292 -12.77 -22.91 -18.02
C ALA A 292 -11.67 -22.16 -18.76
N GLY A 293 -12.00 -21.02 -19.35
CA GLY A 293 -11.04 -20.10 -19.97
C GLY A 293 -10.06 -19.52 -18.95
N ILE A 294 -10.54 -19.13 -17.76
CA ILE A 294 -9.68 -18.67 -16.65
C ILE A 294 -8.71 -19.77 -16.23
N ALA A 295 -9.17 -21.00 -16.05
CA ALA A 295 -8.29 -22.13 -15.69
C ALA A 295 -7.26 -22.48 -16.80
N ALA A 296 -7.65 -22.34 -18.06
CA ALA A 296 -6.72 -22.52 -19.19
C ALA A 296 -5.65 -21.43 -19.24
N LEU A 297 -6.04 -20.15 -19.03
CA LEU A 297 -5.13 -19.03 -18.95
C LEU A 297 -4.14 -19.19 -17.79
N GLU A 298 -4.60 -19.65 -16.64
CA GLU A 298 -3.74 -19.94 -15.48
C GLU A 298 -2.62 -20.91 -15.84
N LYS A 299 -2.99 -22.02 -16.47
CA LYS A 299 -2.03 -23.04 -16.90
C LYS A 299 -1.04 -22.49 -17.91
N GLU A 300 -1.48 -21.65 -18.85
CA GLU A 300 -0.61 -20.96 -19.82
C GLU A 300 0.42 -20.08 -19.10
N LEU A 301 -0.05 -19.24 -18.15
CA LEU A 301 0.81 -18.31 -17.42
C LEU A 301 1.78 -19.00 -16.47
N LEU A 302 1.39 -20.10 -15.83
CA LEU A 302 2.32 -20.91 -15.04
C LEU A 302 3.45 -21.50 -15.90
N ALA A 303 3.13 -21.97 -17.11
CA ALA A 303 4.13 -22.45 -18.03
C ALA A 303 5.05 -21.32 -18.54
N GLN A 304 4.52 -20.13 -18.76
CA GLN A 304 5.31 -18.94 -19.10
C GLN A 304 6.23 -18.54 -17.95
N ASN A 305 5.73 -18.43 -16.71
CA ASN A 305 6.55 -18.12 -15.53
C ASN A 305 7.71 -19.12 -15.40
N ALA A 306 7.47 -20.40 -15.63
CA ALA A 306 8.50 -21.45 -15.51
C ALA A 306 9.69 -21.28 -16.46
N THR A 307 9.56 -20.45 -17.50
CA THR A 307 10.69 -20.10 -18.40
C THR A 307 11.60 -19.00 -17.82
N HIS A 308 11.24 -18.40 -16.68
CA HIS A 308 11.94 -17.28 -16.06
C HIS A 308 12.35 -17.56 -14.60
N GLN A 309 12.71 -18.82 -14.29
CA GLN A 309 13.15 -19.22 -12.94
C GLN A 309 14.47 -18.57 -12.51
N ASP A 310 15.23 -18.03 -13.46
CA ASP A 310 16.44 -17.25 -13.25
C ASP A 310 16.18 -15.84 -12.66
N TRP A 311 14.91 -15.38 -12.69
CA TRP A 311 14.50 -14.12 -12.06
C TRP A 311 14.31 -14.32 -10.54
N CYS A 312 15.41 -14.56 -9.84
CA CYS A 312 15.47 -14.82 -8.41
C CYS A 312 16.57 -13.94 -7.80
N SER A 313 16.28 -13.30 -6.68
CA SER A 313 17.30 -12.51 -5.96
C SER A 313 18.30 -13.45 -5.29
N THR A 314 19.55 -13.39 -5.73
CA THR A 314 20.66 -14.20 -5.25
C THR A 314 21.74 -13.33 -4.60
N THR A 315 22.65 -13.96 -3.84
CA THR A 315 23.81 -13.30 -3.26
C THR A 315 24.67 -12.62 -4.33
N GLU A 316 24.85 -13.24 -5.50
CA GLU A 316 25.63 -12.69 -6.62
C GLU A 316 24.97 -11.43 -7.23
N LEU A 317 23.64 -11.36 -7.25
CA LEU A 317 22.94 -10.14 -7.66
C LEU A 317 23.06 -9.05 -6.61
N MET A 318 22.97 -9.38 -5.33
CA MET A 318 23.16 -8.40 -4.24
C MET A 318 24.55 -7.77 -4.28
N GLU A 319 25.60 -8.51 -4.65
CA GLU A 319 26.96 -7.96 -4.80
C GLU A 319 27.09 -6.87 -5.89
N LYS A 320 26.13 -6.76 -6.80
CA LYS A 320 26.08 -5.71 -7.84
C LYS A 320 25.53 -4.39 -7.35
N THR A 321 24.83 -4.39 -6.23
CA THR A 321 24.19 -3.20 -5.66
C THR A 321 25.22 -2.24 -5.04
N ALA A 322 24.79 -1.04 -4.67
CA ALA A 322 25.69 0.00 -4.14
C ALA A 322 26.43 -0.43 -2.86
N ASN A 323 25.79 -1.23 -2.02
CA ASN A 323 26.30 -1.65 -0.72
C ASN A 323 26.41 -3.19 -0.57
N GLY A 324 26.32 -3.93 -1.69
CA GLY A 324 26.36 -5.39 -1.66
C GLY A 324 25.30 -5.97 -0.72
N GLN A 325 25.70 -6.84 0.18
CA GLN A 325 24.81 -7.49 1.13
C GLN A 325 24.16 -6.53 2.16
N ASP A 326 24.68 -5.32 2.32
CA ASP A 326 24.11 -4.29 3.22
C ASP A 326 23.11 -3.37 2.51
N THR A 327 22.84 -3.59 1.22
CA THR A 327 21.80 -2.85 0.49
C THR A 327 20.42 -3.13 1.07
N ILE A 328 19.56 -2.11 1.14
CA ILE A 328 18.19 -2.29 1.62
C ILE A 328 17.42 -3.20 0.65
N PHE A 329 17.00 -4.34 1.17
CA PHE A 329 16.15 -5.30 0.48
C PHE A 329 14.75 -5.26 1.08
N MET A 330 13.75 -4.95 0.26
CA MET A 330 12.35 -4.85 0.66
C MET A 330 11.51 -5.87 -0.11
N HIS A 331 10.42 -6.30 0.49
CA HIS A 331 9.48 -7.20 -0.16
C HIS A 331 8.08 -7.08 0.44
N PRO A 332 7.04 -6.81 -0.37
CA PRO A 332 5.66 -6.73 0.12
C PRO A 332 5.08 -8.12 0.45
N LEU A 333 5.73 -8.86 1.31
CA LEU A 333 5.44 -10.24 1.73
C LEU A 333 3.98 -10.71 1.43
N PRO A 334 3.71 -12.03 1.28
CA PRO A 334 4.64 -13.15 1.45
C PRO A 334 5.64 -13.24 0.28
N ALA A 335 6.85 -13.69 0.58
CA ALA A 335 7.85 -14.02 -0.43
C ALA A 335 7.80 -15.52 -0.76
N ASP A 336 7.97 -15.84 -2.03
CA ASP A 336 8.25 -17.20 -2.48
C ASP A 336 9.76 -17.43 -2.32
N ILE A 337 10.15 -18.21 -1.30
CA ILE A 337 11.54 -18.42 -0.90
C ILE A 337 12.03 -19.74 -1.48
N SER A 338 13.03 -19.69 -2.35
CA SER A 338 13.64 -20.88 -2.98
C SER A 338 14.16 -21.86 -1.92
N GLY A 339 13.79 -23.13 -2.06
CA GLY A 339 14.18 -24.21 -1.16
C GLY A 339 13.50 -24.21 0.22
N VAL A 340 12.56 -23.26 0.48
CA VAL A 340 11.81 -23.14 1.75
C VAL A 340 10.33 -23.24 1.52
N SER A 341 9.71 -22.24 0.87
CA SER A 341 8.27 -22.25 0.58
C SER A 341 7.94 -22.86 -0.80
N CYS A 342 8.92 -22.93 -1.69
CA CYS A 342 8.83 -23.49 -3.02
C CYS A 342 10.22 -23.98 -3.50
N GLU A 343 10.27 -24.71 -4.60
CA GLU A 343 11.54 -25.18 -5.18
C GLU A 343 12.34 -24.02 -5.77
N HIS A 344 11.66 -23.16 -6.56
CA HIS A 344 12.21 -21.94 -7.14
C HIS A 344 11.26 -20.79 -6.78
N GLY A 345 11.79 -19.64 -6.40
CA GLY A 345 11.01 -18.49 -5.94
C GLY A 345 11.63 -17.13 -6.23
N GLU A 346 11.06 -16.09 -5.64
CA GLU A 346 11.44 -14.68 -5.81
C GLU A 346 12.83 -14.36 -5.24
N VAL A 347 13.27 -15.12 -4.24
CA VAL A 347 14.50 -14.88 -3.48
C VAL A 347 15.08 -16.18 -2.93
N ASN A 348 16.39 -16.29 -2.89
CA ASN A 348 17.08 -17.39 -2.23
C ASN A 348 16.98 -17.28 -0.70
N ALA A 349 17.01 -18.41 0.00
CA ALA A 349 16.86 -18.47 1.45
C ALA A 349 17.93 -17.68 2.22
N ASP A 350 19.17 -17.68 1.75
CA ASP A 350 20.28 -16.94 2.35
C ASP A 350 20.07 -15.41 2.28
N VAL A 351 19.65 -14.89 1.12
CA VAL A 351 19.32 -13.47 0.94
C VAL A 351 18.11 -13.11 1.78
N PHE A 352 17.04 -13.95 1.77
CA PHE A 352 15.86 -13.71 2.61
C PHE A 352 16.21 -13.64 4.11
N ASP A 353 16.98 -14.61 4.61
CA ASP A 353 17.34 -14.67 6.02
C ASP A 353 18.23 -13.50 6.46
N MET A 354 19.10 -13.03 5.59
CA MET A 354 19.94 -11.86 5.83
C MET A 354 19.09 -10.59 6.00
N HIS A 355 18.06 -10.40 5.17
CA HIS A 355 17.26 -9.19 5.13
C HIS A 355 15.92 -9.26 5.87
N ARG A 356 15.54 -10.44 6.43
CA ARG A 356 14.22 -10.65 7.04
C ARG A 356 13.84 -9.64 8.12
N VAL A 357 14.83 -9.19 8.91
CA VAL A 357 14.59 -8.22 10.00
C VAL A 357 14.15 -6.87 9.42
N GLY A 358 14.80 -6.39 8.36
CA GLY A 358 14.42 -5.18 7.64
C GLY A 358 13.01 -5.29 7.06
N MET A 359 12.72 -6.39 6.34
CA MET A 359 11.39 -6.65 5.76
C MET A 359 10.28 -6.74 6.82
N TYR A 360 10.56 -7.32 7.99
CA TYR A 360 9.56 -7.38 9.09
C TYR A 360 9.35 -6.01 9.74
N LYS A 361 10.41 -5.19 9.85
CA LYS A 361 10.27 -3.78 10.25
C LYS A 361 9.42 -2.99 9.25
N GLU A 362 9.71 -3.10 7.95
CA GLU A 362 8.91 -2.51 6.86
C GLU A 362 7.43 -2.83 7.05
N ALA A 363 7.08 -4.12 7.18
CA ALA A 363 5.70 -4.56 7.39
C ALA A 363 5.05 -3.96 8.65
N SER A 364 5.81 -3.59 9.67
CA SER A 364 5.32 -3.02 10.92
C SER A 364 4.83 -1.58 10.81
N TYR A 365 5.20 -0.85 9.75
CA TYR A 365 4.73 0.53 9.50
C TYR A 365 3.31 0.61 8.95
N LYS A 366 2.81 -0.46 8.32
CA LYS A 366 1.52 -0.47 7.64
C LYS A 366 0.33 -0.05 8.53
N PRO A 367 0.21 -0.48 9.78
CA PRO A 367 -0.85 0.01 10.66
C PRO A 367 -0.81 1.52 10.89
N TYR A 368 0.38 2.11 10.94
CA TYR A 368 0.55 3.55 11.16
C TYR A 368 0.26 4.36 9.90
N ALA A 369 0.64 3.85 8.72
CA ALA A 369 0.25 4.44 7.44
C ALA A 369 -1.28 4.51 7.32
N ILE A 370 -1.97 3.41 7.60
CA ILE A 370 -3.44 3.35 7.56
C ILE A 370 -4.07 4.27 8.64
N ALA A 371 -3.52 4.28 9.85
CA ALA A 371 -4.02 5.15 10.91
C ALA A 371 -3.85 6.64 10.56
N ALA A 372 -2.75 7.02 9.89
CA ALA A 372 -2.53 8.37 9.42
C ALA A 372 -3.50 8.76 8.30
N MET A 373 -3.83 7.85 7.37
CA MET A 373 -4.89 8.06 6.38
C MET A 373 -6.22 8.37 7.08
N MET A 374 -6.66 7.51 8.01
CA MET A 374 -7.87 7.74 8.79
C MET A 374 -7.84 9.07 9.55
N PHE A 375 -6.71 9.35 10.21
CA PHE A 375 -6.53 10.55 11.02
C PHE A 375 -6.68 11.83 10.19
N LEU A 376 -5.95 11.93 9.08
CA LEU A 376 -5.97 13.11 8.20
C LEU A 376 -7.35 13.33 7.53
N GLN A 377 -8.08 12.26 7.26
CA GLN A 377 -9.42 12.35 6.67
C GLN A 377 -10.49 12.76 7.68
N LYS A 378 -10.28 12.49 8.98
CA LYS A 378 -11.28 12.74 10.05
C LYS A 378 -10.96 13.91 10.93
N VAL A 379 -9.75 14.45 10.90
CA VAL A 379 -9.27 15.53 11.76
C VAL A 379 -9.02 16.79 10.95
N ALA A 380 -9.78 17.85 11.25
CA ALA A 380 -9.65 19.13 10.53
C ALA A 380 -8.35 19.89 10.87
N ASP A 381 -7.83 19.74 12.10
CA ASP A 381 -6.56 20.34 12.54
C ASP A 381 -5.66 19.23 13.14
N PRO A 382 -4.90 18.52 12.31
CA PRO A 382 -4.01 17.44 12.73
C PRO A 382 -2.94 17.91 13.74
N ALA A 383 -2.34 19.07 13.54
CA ALA A 383 -1.28 19.58 14.41
C ALA A 383 -1.80 19.89 15.81
N ALA A 384 -2.92 20.59 15.93
CA ALA A 384 -3.55 20.89 17.22
C ALA A 384 -4.02 19.60 17.91
N THR A 385 -4.59 18.65 17.16
CA THR A 385 -5.06 17.39 17.72
C THR A 385 -3.91 16.53 18.24
N LEU A 386 -2.80 16.42 17.52
CA LEU A 386 -1.61 15.70 17.99
C LEU A 386 -1.06 16.32 19.28
N LYS A 387 -0.97 17.65 19.36
CA LYS A 387 -0.57 18.35 20.58
C LYS A 387 -1.51 18.06 21.74
N ALA A 388 -2.83 18.10 21.52
CA ALA A 388 -3.82 17.78 22.54
C ALA A 388 -3.73 16.32 23.03
N LEU A 389 -3.38 15.37 22.15
CA LEU A 389 -3.13 13.97 22.54
C LEU A 389 -1.91 13.83 23.44
N ASP A 390 -0.84 14.56 23.15
CA ASP A 390 0.37 14.60 23.98
C ASP A 390 0.09 15.25 25.34
N GLU A 391 -0.57 16.43 25.34
CA GLU A 391 -0.94 17.16 26.56
C GLU A 391 -1.89 16.35 27.46
N ARG A 392 -2.87 15.64 26.86
CA ARG A 392 -3.77 14.73 27.57
C ARG A 392 -3.01 13.59 28.24
N ASN A 393 -1.92 13.13 27.65
CA ASN A 393 -0.97 12.14 28.14
C ASN A 393 -1.64 10.90 28.79
N THR A 394 -2.71 10.42 28.20
CA THR A 394 -3.43 9.25 28.71
C THR A 394 -2.61 8.01 28.44
N ALA A 395 -2.24 7.28 29.48
CA ALA A 395 -1.51 6.03 29.33
C ALA A 395 -2.33 4.99 28.55
N ARG A 396 -1.73 4.35 27.55
CA ARG A 396 -2.35 3.30 26.75
C ARG A 396 -2.56 2.02 27.57
N TRP A 397 -1.67 1.76 28.50
CA TRP A 397 -1.74 0.61 29.43
C TRP A 397 -0.92 0.91 30.70
N PHE A 398 -1.31 0.28 31.78
CA PHE A 398 -0.57 0.42 33.03
C PHE A 398 0.74 -0.39 32.98
N GLN A 399 1.84 0.29 33.25
CA GLN A 399 3.11 -0.37 33.59
C GLN A 399 3.11 -0.55 35.11
N ALA A 400 3.11 -1.80 35.55
CA ALA A 400 3.20 -2.11 36.98
C ALA A 400 4.63 -1.87 37.49
#